data_54342e38de2079259e6dec36abee1848
#
_entry.id   54342e38de2079259e6dec36abee1848
#
_cell.length_a   1.000
_cell.length_b   1.000
_cell.length_c   1.000
_cell.angle_alpha   90.00
_cell.angle_beta   90.00
_cell.angle_gamma   90.00
#
_symmetry.space_group_name_H-M   'P 1'
#
loop_
_entity.id
_entity.type
_entity.pdbx_description
1 polymer ?
#
loop_
_entity_poly.entity_id
_entity_poly.type
_entity_poly.pdbx_seq_one_letter_code
_entity_poly.pdbx_strand_id
1 'polypeptide(L)'
;FEEPGYAAMEKKLLRAAHYLATKWEFELIYHFNEGIYGSEDTKALIENELEDHYDLAAVKKLALKGKSSKFIDLVGQLRFQKRWAQSPRVPETSVMGHVLLVAIMGYFCAVKLHACDERIVGDFLCGLFHDLPEVLTRDIISPVKRSVPGLDELIKKIEERLVAEKILPLLPYSWHEDILYYTQNEFSNRVRINGKTEQTTIEEINARYNEPGYH
;
A
#
# COMPACT_ATOMS: atom_id res chain seq x y z
N PHE A 1 -5.49 23.99 6.78
CA PHE A 1 -4.25 23.23 7.06
C PHE A 1 -3.23 24.02 7.88
N GLU A 2 -3.32 25.35 7.87
CA GLU A 2 -2.38 26.24 8.58
C GLU A 2 -2.69 26.43 10.07
N GLU A 3 -3.92 26.16 10.50
CA GLU A 3 -4.29 26.27 11.92
C GLU A 3 -3.58 25.18 12.75
N PRO A 4 -2.87 25.55 13.84
CA PRO A 4 -2.06 24.62 14.63
C PRO A 4 -2.84 23.44 15.22
N GLY A 5 -4.12 23.65 15.58
CA GLY A 5 -4.99 22.61 16.17
C GLY A 5 -5.73 21.74 15.15
N TYR A 6 -5.79 22.15 13.87
CA TYR A 6 -6.51 21.40 12.85
C TYR A 6 -5.77 20.12 12.45
N ALA A 7 -6.45 18.99 12.50
CA ALA A 7 -5.91 17.67 12.11
C ALA A 7 -4.53 17.37 12.76
N ALA A 8 -4.38 17.67 14.06
CA ALA A 8 -3.08 17.59 14.73
C ALA A 8 -2.51 16.17 14.74
N MET A 9 -3.36 15.14 14.94
CA MET A 9 -2.96 13.73 14.93
C MET A 9 -2.60 13.27 13.52
N GLU A 10 -3.40 13.62 12.53
CA GLU A 10 -3.18 13.27 11.11
C GLU A 10 -1.88 13.89 10.60
N LYS A 11 -1.63 15.17 10.96
CA LYS A 11 -0.35 15.83 10.63
C LYS A 11 0.84 15.13 11.30
N LYS A 12 0.67 14.72 12.56
CA LYS A 12 1.70 13.98 13.30
C LYS A 12 1.99 12.62 12.65
N LEU A 13 0.93 11.86 12.30
CA LEU A 13 1.05 10.57 11.61
C LEU A 13 1.73 10.73 10.24
N LEU A 14 1.33 11.74 9.45
CA LEU A 14 1.93 12.01 8.15
C LEU A 14 3.42 12.37 8.28
N ARG A 15 3.78 13.20 9.27
CA ARG A 15 5.17 13.57 9.53
C ARG A 15 6.02 12.36 9.95
N ALA A 16 5.49 11.54 10.86
CA ALA A 16 6.16 10.29 11.26
C ALA A 16 6.34 9.33 10.08
N ALA A 17 5.32 9.16 9.24
CA ALA A 17 5.39 8.33 8.03
C ALA A 17 6.44 8.86 7.04
N HIS A 18 6.52 10.20 6.86
CA HIS A 18 7.53 10.83 6.02
C HIS A 18 8.95 10.49 6.51
N TYR A 19 9.25 10.67 7.80
CA TYR A 19 10.58 10.36 8.33
C TYR A 19 10.90 8.86 8.35
N LEU A 20 9.90 7.99 8.53
CA LEU A 20 10.09 6.55 8.39
C LEU A 20 10.45 6.15 6.95
N ALA A 21 9.79 6.76 5.96
CA ALA A 21 10.12 6.55 4.54
C ALA A 21 11.52 7.10 4.22
N THR A 22 11.83 8.31 4.69
CA THR A 22 13.16 8.93 4.53
C THR A 22 14.26 8.07 5.15
N LYS A 23 14.04 7.53 6.37
CA LYS A 23 14.97 6.60 7.01
C LYS A 23 15.21 5.35 6.16
N TRP A 24 14.14 4.74 5.69
CA TRP A 24 14.22 3.55 4.86
C TRP A 24 14.99 3.82 3.55
N GLU A 25 14.72 4.92 2.89
CA GLU A 25 15.45 5.33 1.68
C GLU A 25 16.93 5.62 1.97
N PHE A 26 17.20 6.34 3.05
CA PHE A 26 18.56 6.66 3.44
C PHE A 26 19.37 5.40 3.80
N GLU A 27 18.80 4.46 4.53
CA GLU A 27 19.47 3.18 4.88
C GLU A 27 19.88 2.39 3.63
N LEU A 28 19.10 2.44 2.53
CA LEU A 28 19.46 1.76 1.28
C LEU A 28 20.72 2.32 0.62
N ILE A 29 20.95 3.61 0.73
CA ILE A 29 22.08 4.28 0.09
C ILE A 29 23.27 4.47 1.03
N TYR A 30 23.02 4.51 2.33
CA TYR A 30 24.02 4.80 3.35
C TYR A 30 25.21 3.82 3.31
N HIS A 31 24.98 2.53 3.18
CA HIS A 31 26.05 1.52 3.13
C HIS A 31 27.03 1.70 1.95
N PHE A 32 26.60 2.34 0.88
CA PHE A 32 27.46 2.64 -0.27
C PHE A 32 28.15 4.00 -0.13
N ASN A 33 27.72 4.80 0.86
CA ASN A 33 28.13 6.20 1.03
C ASN A 33 28.64 6.49 2.46
N GLU A 34 29.00 5.47 3.20
CA GLU A 34 29.68 5.63 4.49
C GLU A 34 30.97 6.42 4.29
N GLY A 35 31.16 7.48 5.06
CA GLY A 35 32.33 8.36 4.95
C GLY A 35 32.20 9.52 3.97
N ILE A 36 31.07 9.66 3.24
CA ILE A 36 30.77 10.89 2.53
C ILE A 36 30.48 11.99 3.55
N TYR A 37 31.00 13.18 3.32
CA TYR A 37 30.77 14.35 4.18
C TYR A 37 29.26 14.57 4.40
N GLY A 38 28.85 14.67 5.67
CA GLY A 38 27.47 14.93 6.09
C GLY A 38 26.56 13.69 6.17
N SER A 39 27.02 12.49 5.82
CA SER A 39 26.20 11.28 5.91
C SER A 39 25.83 10.92 7.36
N GLU A 40 26.77 11.04 8.30
CA GLU A 40 26.50 10.81 9.72
C GLU A 40 25.57 11.87 10.32
N ASP A 41 25.76 13.14 9.93
CA ASP A 41 24.88 14.23 10.39
C ASP A 41 23.44 14.03 9.87
N THR A 42 23.28 13.60 8.61
CA THR A 42 21.97 13.28 8.02
C THR A 42 21.32 12.12 8.75
N LYS A 43 22.07 11.08 9.06
CA LYS A 43 21.58 9.92 9.83
C LYS A 43 21.06 10.36 11.22
N ALA A 44 21.90 11.12 11.93
CA ALA A 44 21.52 11.62 13.25
C ALA A 44 20.28 12.52 13.21
N LEU A 45 20.16 13.39 12.21
CA LEU A 45 18.99 14.23 12.02
C LEU A 45 17.70 13.40 11.82
N ILE A 46 17.74 12.39 10.95
CA ILE A 46 16.58 11.52 10.70
C ILE A 46 16.20 10.74 11.97
N GLU A 47 17.17 10.25 12.73
CA GLU A 47 16.94 9.51 13.97
C GLU A 47 16.34 10.40 15.06
N ASN A 48 16.83 11.63 15.23
CA ASN A 48 16.30 12.60 16.18
C ASN A 48 14.85 12.98 15.85
N GLU A 49 14.55 13.25 14.58
CA GLU A 49 13.18 13.56 14.15
C GLU A 49 12.21 12.39 14.42
N LEU A 50 12.67 11.14 14.26
CA LEU A 50 11.86 9.97 14.59
C LEU A 50 11.65 9.80 16.10
N GLU A 51 12.61 10.19 16.94
CA GLU A 51 12.49 10.11 18.38
C GLU A 51 11.32 10.96 18.90
N ASP A 52 11.07 12.13 18.29
CA ASP A 52 9.93 12.99 18.61
C ASP A 52 8.56 12.35 18.34
N HIS A 53 8.56 11.22 17.63
CA HIS A 53 7.35 10.46 17.29
C HIS A 53 7.26 9.09 17.99
N TYR A 54 8.11 8.80 18.97
CA TYR A 54 8.11 7.51 19.66
C TYR A 54 6.89 7.25 20.55
N ASP A 55 6.07 8.25 20.82
CA ASP A 55 4.75 8.03 21.43
C ASP A 55 3.79 7.24 20.51
N LEU A 56 4.01 7.29 19.19
CA LEU A 56 3.25 6.49 18.22
C LEU A 56 3.68 5.01 18.24
N ALA A 57 2.71 4.12 18.50
CA ALA A 57 2.97 2.68 18.57
C ALA A 57 3.56 2.10 17.27
N ALA A 58 3.20 2.65 16.12
CA ALA A 58 3.73 2.26 14.82
C ALA A 58 5.22 2.56 14.71
N VAL A 59 5.67 3.75 15.13
CA VAL A 59 7.09 4.15 15.10
C VAL A 59 7.92 3.21 15.99
N LYS A 60 7.45 2.94 17.22
CA LYS A 60 8.11 1.98 18.11
C LYS A 60 8.27 0.59 17.50
N LYS A 61 7.20 0.06 16.87
CA LYS A 61 7.23 -1.27 16.24
C LYS A 61 8.20 -1.34 15.07
N LEU A 62 8.27 -0.28 14.26
CA LEU A 62 9.20 -0.23 13.12
C LEU A 62 10.65 -0.06 13.58
N ALA A 63 10.89 0.75 14.61
CA ALA A 63 12.23 0.92 15.20
C ALA A 63 12.82 -0.38 15.75
N LEU A 64 11.98 -1.33 16.21
CA LEU A 64 12.41 -2.66 16.68
C LEU A 64 12.91 -3.59 15.58
N LYS A 65 12.81 -3.20 14.30
CA LYS A 65 13.20 -4.01 13.12
C LYS A 65 12.63 -5.44 13.11
N GLY A 66 11.41 -5.60 13.66
CA GLY A 66 10.68 -6.86 13.70
C GLY A 66 9.88 -7.14 12.40
N LYS A 67 8.81 -7.94 12.53
CA LYS A 67 7.98 -8.34 11.38
C LYS A 67 7.36 -7.15 10.62
N SER A 68 6.94 -6.10 11.33
CA SER A 68 6.35 -4.91 10.68
C SER A 68 7.38 -4.15 9.83
N SER A 69 8.64 -4.09 10.26
CA SER A 69 9.73 -3.53 9.45
C SER A 69 9.96 -4.35 8.18
N LYS A 70 9.95 -5.69 8.29
CA LYS A 70 10.06 -6.58 7.12
C LYS A 70 8.91 -6.39 6.13
N PHE A 71 7.71 -6.04 6.60
CA PHE A 71 6.60 -5.69 5.72
C PHE A 71 6.90 -4.41 4.94
N ILE A 72 7.42 -3.37 5.60
CA ILE A 72 7.81 -2.11 4.93
C ILE A 72 8.94 -2.37 3.93
N ASP A 73 9.94 -3.18 4.28
CA ASP A 73 11.02 -3.56 3.37
C ASP A 73 10.48 -4.28 2.12
N LEU A 74 9.51 -5.16 2.32
CA LEU A 74 8.87 -5.89 1.23
C LEU A 74 8.09 -4.95 0.31
N VAL A 75 7.23 -4.10 0.86
CA VAL A 75 6.45 -3.10 0.07
C VAL A 75 7.39 -2.13 -0.63
N GLY A 76 8.46 -1.70 0.04
CA GLY A 76 9.46 -0.79 -0.51
C GLY A 76 10.11 -1.33 -1.79
N GLN A 77 10.19 -2.66 -1.97
CA GLN A 77 10.74 -3.26 -3.19
C GLN A 77 9.90 -3.01 -4.44
N LEU A 78 8.61 -2.69 -4.30
CA LEU A 78 7.74 -2.32 -5.43
C LEU A 78 8.25 -1.08 -6.18
N ARG A 79 9.03 -0.21 -5.53
CA ARG A 79 9.64 0.97 -6.20
C ARG A 79 10.72 0.59 -7.22
N PHE A 80 11.35 -0.58 -7.06
CA PHE A 80 12.38 -1.07 -7.96
C PHE A 80 11.83 -1.98 -9.08
N GLN A 81 10.56 -2.39 -8.98
CA GLN A 81 9.92 -3.18 -10.00
C GLN A 81 9.38 -2.27 -11.10
N LYS A 82 9.84 -2.52 -12.32
CA LYS A 82 9.41 -1.75 -13.49
C LYS A 82 8.15 -2.37 -14.06
N ARG A 83 7.12 -1.55 -14.27
CA ARG A 83 5.96 -1.96 -15.04
C ARG A 83 6.31 -2.00 -16.53
N TRP A 84 5.68 -2.93 -17.26
CA TRP A 84 5.91 -3.09 -18.69
C TRP A 84 7.38 -3.36 -19.03
N ALA A 85 8.08 -4.12 -18.20
CA ALA A 85 9.51 -4.41 -18.37
C ALA A 85 9.85 -5.00 -19.75
N GLN A 86 8.87 -5.63 -20.42
CA GLN A 86 9.00 -6.21 -21.75
C GLN A 86 8.85 -5.18 -22.90
N SER A 87 8.43 -3.95 -22.59
CA SER A 87 8.21 -2.89 -23.59
C SER A 87 9.07 -1.68 -23.24
N PRO A 88 9.94 -1.23 -24.15
CA PRO A 88 10.73 -0.01 -23.93
C PRO A 88 9.81 1.18 -23.61
N ARG A 89 10.10 1.91 -22.55
CA ARG A 89 9.33 3.08 -22.10
C ARG A 89 10.22 4.20 -21.62
N VAL A 90 9.77 5.41 -21.90
CA VAL A 90 10.36 6.64 -21.36
C VAL A 90 9.20 7.57 -20.98
N PRO A 91 9.11 8.02 -19.71
CA PRO A 91 9.89 7.58 -18.55
C PRO A 91 9.56 6.16 -18.08
N GLU A 92 10.47 5.54 -17.34
CA GLU A 92 10.20 4.27 -16.66
C GLU A 92 9.15 4.47 -15.54
N THR A 93 8.25 3.50 -15.38
CA THR A 93 7.25 3.52 -14.31
C THR A 93 7.44 2.32 -13.39
N SER A 94 7.37 2.55 -12.07
CA SER A 94 7.44 1.49 -11.06
C SER A 94 6.05 0.97 -10.69
N VAL A 95 5.99 -0.25 -10.15
CA VAL A 95 4.74 -0.79 -9.58
C VAL A 95 4.26 0.10 -8.43
N MET A 96 5.15 0.56 -7.54
CA MET A 96 4.78 1.48 -6.45
C MET A 96 4.17 2.79 -6.97
N GLY A 97 4.75 3.39 -8.01
CA GLY A 97 4.19 4.61 -8.62
C GLY A 97 2.81 4.38 -9.23
N HIS A 98 2.59 3.19 -9.83
CA HIS A 98 1.30 2.80 -10.37
C HIS A 98 0.24 2.67 -9.28
N VAL A 99 0.48 1.87 -8.24
CA VAL A 99 -0.53 1.65 -7.18
C VAL A 99 -0.89 2.95 -6.47
N LEU A 100 0.08 3.85 -6.26
CA LEU A 100 -0.19 5.18 -5.70
C LEU A 100 -1.08 6.02 -6.62
N LEU A 101 -0.80 6.03 -7.93
CA LEU A 101 -1.62 6.76 -8.90
C LEU A 101 -3.04 6.21 -8.95
N VAL A 102 -3.21 4.88 -8.96
CA VAL A 102 -4.53 4.24 -8.92
C VAL A 102 -5.28 4.61 -7.64
N ALA A 103 -4.63 4.58 -6.48
CA ALA A 103 -5.22 4.98 -5.20
C ALA A 103 -5.70 6.44 -5.22
N ILE A 104 -4.88 7.36 -5.72
CA ILE A 104 -5.23 8.79 -5.85
C ILE A 104 -6.41 8.98 -6.81
N MET A 105 -6.43 8.30 -7.94
CA MET A 105 -7.54 8.37 -8.89
C MET A 105 -8.82 7.78 -8.29
N GLY A 106 -8.74 6.63 -7.60
CA GLY A 106 -9.86 6.03 -6.87
C GLY A 106 -10.45 7.00 -5.84
N TYR A 107 -9.59 7.62 -5.04
CA TYR A 107 -10.01 8.66 -4.09
C TYR A 107 -10.80 9.79 -4.76
N PHE A 108 -10.27 10.40 -5.81
CA PHE A 108 -10.95 11.50 -6.49
C PHE A 108 -12.26 11.07 -7.17
N CYS A 109 -12.31 9.87 -7.72
CA CYS A 109 -13.55 9.31 -8.27
C CYS A 109 -14.62 9.14 -7.18
N ALA A 110 -14.25 8.56 -6.04
CA ALA A 110 -15.16 8.36 -4.90
C ALA A 110 -15.68 9.69 -4.35
N VAL A 111 -14.81 10.67 -4.15
CA VAL A 111 -15.21 12.04 -3.72
C VAL A 111 -16.19 12.66 -4.72
N LYS A 112 -15.94 12.55 -6.03
CA LYS A 112 -16.82 13.08 -7.08
C LYS A 112 -18.19 12.40 -7.11
N LEU A 113 -18.26 11.13 -6.72
CA LEU A 113 -19.49 10.37 -6.59
C LEU A 113 -20.23 10.60 -5.27
N HIS A 114 -19.74 11.50 -4.42
CA HIS A 114 -20.25 11.74 -3.06
C HIS A 114 -20.33 10.45 -2.23
N ALA A 115 -19.29 9.61 -2.34
CA ALA A 115 -19.18 8.39 -1.57
C ALA A 115 -19.05 8.69 -0.08
N CYS A 116 -19.50 7.78 0.79
CA CYS A 116 -19.25 7.87 2.23
C CYS A 116 -17.77 7.70 2.55
N ASP A 117 -17.35 8.14 3.72
CA ASP A 117 -15.94 8.15 4.13
C ASP A 117 -15.32 6.75 4.08
N GLU A 118 -16.04 5.72 4.53
CA GLU A 118 -15.56 4.33 4.49
C GLU A 118 -15.30 3.86 3.05
N ARG A 119 -16.20 4.20 2.13
CA ARG A 119 -15.99 3.88 0.71
C ARG A 119 -14.81 4.63 0.13
N ILE A 120 -14.65 5.91 0.44
CA ILE A 120 -13.49 6.72 0.00
C ILE A 120 -12.18 6.06 0.48
N VAL A 121 -12.13 5.65 1.74
CA VAL A 121 -10.96 4.95 2.32
C VAL A 121 -10.77 3.58 1.67
N GLY A 122 -11.84 2.81 1.49
CA GLY A 122 -11.82 1.49 0.85
C GLY A 122 -11.29 1.55 -0.59
N ASP A 123 -11.80 2.47 -1.41
CA ASP A 123 -11.38 2.67 -2.80
C ASP A 123 -9.90 3.09 -2.87
N PHE A 124 -9.44 3.96 -1.95
CA PHE A 124 -8.03 4.34 -1.86
C PHE A 124 -7.13 3.15 -1.48
N LEU A 125 -7.49 2.40 -0.45
CA LEU A 125 -6.70 1.25 0.02
C LEU A 125 -6.72 0.10 -0.98
N CYS A 126 -7.84 -0.14 -1.68
CA CYS A 126 -7.90 -1.10 -2.77
C CYS A 126 -6.94 -0.71 -3.89
N GLY A 127 -6.96 0.55 -4.32
CA GLY A 127 -6.03 1.07 -5.31
C GLY A 127 -4.56 0.98 -4.87
N LEU A 128 -4.28 1.10 -3.56
CA LEU A 128 -2.93 1.04 -3.02
C LEU A 128 -2.38 -0.40 -2.92
N PHE A 129 -3.25 -1.39 -2.61
CA PHE A 129 -2.82 -2.75 -2.29
C PHE A 129 -3.13 -3.78 -3.38
N HIS A 130 -3.87 -3.43 -4.46
CA HIS A 130 -4.28 -4.43 -5.47
C HIS A 130 -3.11 -5.20 -6.09
N ASP A 131 -2.00 -4.53 -6.38
CA ASP A 131 -0.78 -5.13 -6.94
C ASP A 131 0.27 -5.51 -5.87
N LEU A 132 -0.09 -5.51 -4.57
CA LEU A 132 0.83 -5.92 -3.50
C LEU A 132 1.42 -7.33 -3.72
N PRO A 133 0.67 -8.34 -4.21
CA PRO A 133 1.23 -9.67 -4.49
C PRO A 133 2.37 -9.64 -5.53
N GLU A 134 2.41 -8.66 -6.42
CA GLU A 134 3.46 -8.53 -7.44
C GLU A 134 4.86 -8.32 -6.86
N VAL A 135 4.96 -7.91 -5.58
CA VAL A 135 6.28 -7.84 -4.91
C VAL A 135 6.97 -9.22 -4.91
N LEU A 136 6.21 -10.29 -4.92
CA LEU A 136 6.69 -11.69 -4.87
C LEU A 136 6.72 -12.36 -6.26
N THR A 137 5.75 -12.06 -7.13
CA THR A 137 5.59 -12.70 -8.45
C THR A 137 6.17 -11.88 -9.60
N ARG A 138 6.44 -10.59 -9.38
CA ARG A 138 6.78 -9.61 -10.40
C ARG A 138 5.58 -9.21 -11.27
N ASP A 139 5.66 -8.03 -11.89
CA ASP A 139 4.64 -7.55 -12.84
C ASP A 139 4.61 -8.45 -14.09
N ILE A 140 3.54 -9.20 -14.25
CA ILE A 140 3.26 -9.98 -15.45
C ILE A 140 2.15 -9.28 -16.22
N ILE A 141 2.50 -8.69 -17.35
CA ILE A 141 1.56 -7.89 -18.15
C ILE A 141 0.36 -8.67 -18.63
N SER A 142 -0.82 -8.04 -18.65
CA SER A 142 -2.09 -8.65 -19.04
C SER A 142 -2.08 -9.39 -20.40
N PRO A 143 -1.38 -8.91 -21.46
CA PRO A 143 -1.27 -9.68 -22.69
C PRO A 143 -0.61 -11.05 -22.50
N VAL A 144 0.38 -11.16 -21.63
CA VAL A 144 1.04 -12.44 -21.31
C VAL A 144 0.10 -13.34 -20.53
N LYS A 145 -0.57 -12.80 -19.49
CA LYS A 145 -1.57 -13.53 -18.71
C LYS A 145 -2.65 -14.16 -19.59
N ARG A 146 -3.10 -13.43 -20.63
CA ARG A 146 -4.15 -13.87 -21.58
C ARG A 146 -3.65 -14.74 -22.72
N SER A 147 -2.35 -14.86 -22.94
CA SER A 147 -1.78 -15.61 -24.08
C SER A 147 -1.93 -17.11 -23.94
N VAL A 148 -2.09 -17.62 -22.73
CA VAL A 148 -2.23 -19.05 -22.44
C VAL A 148 -3.51 -19.28 -21.62
N PRO A 149 -4.45 -20.11 -22.07
CA PRO A 149 -5.63 -20.44 -21.31
C PRO A 149 -5.29 -20.99 -19.93
N GLY A 150 -5.93 -20.47 -18.88
CA GLY A 150 -5.71 -20.89 -17.48
C GLY A 150 -4.47 -20.30 -16.80
N LEU A 151 -3.64 -19.54 -17.51
CA LEU A 151 -2.45 -18.92 -16.89
C LEU A 151 -2.83 -17.85 -15.86
N ASP A 152 -3.85 -17.07 -16.14
CA ASP A 152 -4.33 -16.02 -15.23
C ASP A 152 -4.82 -16.62 -13.90
N GLU A 153 -5.64 -17.68 -13.96
CA GLU A 153 -6.11 -18.39 -12.77
C GLU A 153 -4.95 -19.05 -11.99
N LEU A 154 -3.95 -19.57 -12.70
CA LEU A 154 -2.78 -20.17 -12.06
C LEU A 154 -1.95 -19.10 -11.30
N ILE A 155 -1.68 -17.98 -11.95
CA ILE A 155 -0.96 -16.84 -11.34
C ILE A 155 -1.72 -16.38 -10.10
N LYS A 156 -3.04 -16.17 -10.20
CA LYS A 156 -3.88 -15.75 -9.08
C LYS A 156 -3.80 -16.71 -7.90
N LYS A 157 -3.87 -18.02 -8.12
CA LYS A 157 -3.71 -19.02 -7.04
C LYS A 157 -2.32 -18.99 -6.41
N ILE A 158 -1.28 -18.72 -7.20
CA ILE A 158 0.09 -18.55 -6.68
C ILE A 158 0.16 -17.30 -5.82
N GLU A 159 -0.39 -16.19 -6.28
CA GLU A 159 -0.41 -14.92 -5.55
C GLU A 159 -1.18 -15.05 -4.22
N GLU A 160 -2.37 -15.63 -4.23
CA GLU A 160 -3.16 -15.91 -3.02
C GLU A 160 -2.37 -16.72 -1.98
N ARG A 161 -1.70 -17.79 -2.44
CA ARG A 161 -0.85 -18.61 -1.57
C ARG A 161 0.34 -17.82 -1.03
N LEU A 162 1.01 -17.04 -1.86
CA LEU A 162 2.17 -16.25 -1.43
C LEU A 162 1.77 -15.13 -0.47
N VAL A 163 0.63 -14.49 -0.67
CA VAL A 163 0.07 -13.53 0.29
C VAL A 163 -0.11 -14.20 1.65
N ALA A 164 -0.76 -15.38 1.69
CA ALA A 164 -1.00 -16.10 2.92
C ALA A 164 0.30 -16.54 3.63
N GLU A 165 1.29 -17.04 2.87
CA GLU A 165 2.52 -17.60 3.42
C GLU A 165 3.59 -16.54 3.75
N LYS A 166 3.66 -15.43 3.00
CA LYS A 166 4.78 -14.48 3.06
C LYS A 166 4.40 -13.09 3.53
N ILE A 167 3.17 -12.62 3.24
CA ILE A 167 2.74 -11.26 3.57
C ILE A 167 1.97 -11.24 4.89
N LEU A 168 0.92 -12.03 5.03
CA LEU A 168 0.09 -12.02 6.23
C LEU A 168 0.87 -12.27 7.53
N PRO A 169 1.87 -13.16 7.61
CA PRO A 169 2.65 -13.34 8.84
C PRO A 169 3.44 -12.11 9.29
N LEU A 170 3.68 -11.15 8.39
CA LEU A 170 4.37 -9.89 8.70
C LEU A 170 3.43 -8.85 9.34
N LEU A 171 2.13 -9.05 9.24
CA LEU A 171 1.10 -8.12 9.66
C LEU A 171 0.43 -8.53 10.99
N PRO A 172 -0.19 -7.57 11.70
CA PRO A 172 -1.11 -7.91 12.78
C PRO A 172 -2.27 -8.76 12.26
N TYR A 173 -2.72 -9.74 13.05
CA TYR A 173 -3.82 -10.61 12.67
C TYR A 173 -5.11 -9.83 12.33
N SER A 174 -5.37 -8.75 13.04
CA SER A 174 -6.52 -7.87 12.79
C SER A 174 -6.54 -7.20 11.41
N TRP A 175 -5.44 -7.22 10.67
CA TRP A 175 -5.35 -6.66 9.32
C TRP A 175 -5.44 -7.71 8.21
N HIS A 176 -5.44 -9.00 8.56
CA HIS A 176 -5.40 -10.08 7.57
C HIS A 176 -6.61 -10.06 6.63
N GLU A 177 -7.81 -9.88 7.19
CA GLU A 177 -9.03 -9.82 6.39
C GLU A 177 -9.06 -8.61 5.45
N ASP A 178 -8.58 -7.45 5.91
CA ASP A 178 -8.52 -6.24 5.10
C ASP A 178 -7.51 -6.39 3.94
N ILE A 179 -6.32 -6.91 4.22
CA ILE A 179 -5.33 -7.15 3.17
C ILE A 179 -5.83 -8.17 2.14
N LEU A 180 -6.47 -9.25 2.56
CA LEU A 180 -7.09 -10.20 1.64
C LEU A 180 -8.20 -9.54 0.81
N TYR A 181 -9.01 -8.70 1.45
CA TYR A 181 -10.05 -7.94 0.75
C TYR A 181 -9.47 -7.02 -0.33
N TYR A 182 -8.38 -6.31 -0.07
CA TYR A 182 -7.79 -5.38 -1.02
C TYR A 182 -6.90 -6.04 -2.09
N THR A 183 -6.43 -7.26 -1.88
CA THR A 183 -5.54 -7.96 -2.82
C THR A 183 -6.22 -9.02 -3.65
N GLN A 184 -7.50 -9.33 -3.40
CA GLN A 184 -8.24 -10.39 -4.09
C GLN A 184 -9.49 -9.83 -4.78
N ASN A 185 -9.70 -10.20 -6.04
CA ASN A 185 -10.88 -9.79 -6.84
C ASN A 185 -11.12 -8.28 -6.85
N GLU A 186 -10.07 -7.51 -6.95
CA GLU A 186 -10.02 -6.05 -6.85
C GLU A 186 -10.93 -5.32 -7.84
N PHE A 187 -11.23 -5.93 -8.99
CA PHE A 187 -12.12 -5.36 -10.02
C PHE A 187 -13.58 -5.83 -9.88
N SER A 188 -13.91 -6.61 -8.85
CA SER A 188 -15.30 -7.02 -8.66
C SER A 188 -16.08 -6.00 -7.83
N ASN A 189 -17.35 -5.75 -8.22
CA ASN A 189 -18.27 -4.96 -7.41
C ASN A 189 -18.70 -5.77 -6.20
N ARG A 190 -18.32 -5.33 -5.01
CA ARG A 190 -18.57 -6.03 -3.76
C ARG A 190 -18.70 -5.06 -2.60
N VAL A 191 -19.37 -5.51 -1.56
CA VAL A 191 -19.53 -4.80 -0.29
C VAL A 191 -19.21 -5.74 0.86
N ARG A 192 -18.83 -5.18 2.00
CA ARG A 192 -18.64 -5.94 3.24
C ARG A 192 -19.81 -5.66 4.18
N ILE A 193 -20.60 -6.65 4.49
CA ILE A 193 -21.75 -6.56 5.38
C ILE A 193 -21.53 -7.49 6.57
N ASN A 194 -21.48 -6.95 7.78
CA ASN A 194 -21.24 -7.75 9.00
C ASN A 194 -20.00 -8.67 8.90
N GLY A 195 -18.91 -8.16 8.31
CA GLY A 195 -17.66 -8.91 8.11
C GLY A 195 -17.70 -9.95 6.99
N LYS A 196 -18.78 -10.05 6.21
CA LYS A 196 -18.88 -10.93 5.03
C LYS A 196 -18.83 -10.13 3.75
N THR A 197 -18.05 -10.58 2.80
CA THR A 197 -17.97 -9.98 1.47
C THR A 197 -19.06 -10.57 0.59
N GLU A 198 -19.90 -9.71 0.01
CA GLU A 198 -20.97 -10.05 -0.92
C GLU A 198 -20.74 -9.38 -2.27
N GLN A 199 -21.01 -10.12 -3.34
CA GLN A 199 -21.00 -9.57 -4.71
C GLN A 199 -22.27 -8.75 -4.93
N THR A 200 -22.14 -7.62 -5.61
CA THR A 200 -23.26 -6.72 -5.87
C THR A 200 -23.06 -6.00 -7.23
N THR A 201 -23.89 -5.01 -7.52
CA THR A 201 -23.74 -4.17 -8.72
C THR A 201 -23.34 -2.75 -8.34
N ILE A 202 -22.79 -2.01 -9.29
CA ILE A 202 -22.42 -0.59 -9.06
C ILE A 202 -23.64 0.27 -8.75
N GLU A 203 -24.79 -0.07 -9.34
CA GLU A 203 -26.06 0.61 -9.09
C GLU A 203 -26.51 0.41 -7.64
N GLU A 204 -26.42 -0.81 -7.14
CA GLU A 204 -26.76 -1.12 -5.73
C GLU A 204 -25.77 -0.45 -4.76
N ILE A 205 -24.46 -0.45 -5.08
CA ILE A 205 -23.46 0.25 -4.27
C ILE A 205 -23.84 1.73 -4.17
N ASN A 206 -24.14 2.38 -5.27
CA ASN A 206 -24.47 3.81 -5.30
C ASN A 206 -25.84 4.13 -4.65
N ALA A 207 -26.83 3.26 -4.80
CA ALA A 207 -28.20 3.51 -4.33
C ALA A 207 -28.44 3.08 -2.87
N ARG A 208 -27.77 2.01 -2.40
CA ARG A 208 -28.10 1.37 -1.13
C ARG A 208 -26.94 1.27 -0.15
N TYR A 209 -25.73 1.06 -0.67
CA TYR A 209 -24.56 0.77 0.17
C TYR A 209 -23.57 1.92 0.28
N ASN A 210 -23.95 3.10 -0.21
CA ASN A 210 -23.13 4.31 -0.05
C ASN A 210 -23.37 4.99 1.32
N GLU A 211 -23.31 4.18 2.38
CA GLU A 211 -23.51 4.58 3.77
C GLU A 211 -22.47 3.89 4.67
N PRO A 212 -22.16 4.44 5.86
CA PRO A 212 -21.26 3.81 6.83
C PRO A 212 -21.71 2.38 7.19
N GLY A 213 -20.74 1.46 7.30
CA GLY A 213 -20.97 0.06 7.71
C GLY A 213 -21.05 -0.95 6.57
N TYR A 214 -20.91 -0.51 5.30
CA TYR A 214 -20.96 -1.41 4.13
C TYR A 214 -19.64 -1.52 3.36
N HIS A 215 -18.56 -0.94 3.85
CA HIS A 215 -17.26 -0.87 3.16
C HIS A 215 -16.10 -1.35 4.00
#